data_b70118e9df1c0f943e9acb40ac7bdc1c
#
_entry.id   b70118e9df1c0f943e9acb40ac7bdc1c
#
_cell.length_a   1.000
_cell.length_b   1.000
_cell.length_c   1.000
_cell.angle_alpha   90.00
_cell.angle_beta   90.00
_cell.angle_gamma   90.00
#
_symmetry.space_group_name_H-M   'P 1'
#
loop_
_entity.id
_entity.type
_entity.pdbx_description
1 polymer ?
#
loop_
_entity_poly.entity_id
_entity_poly.type
_entity_poly.pdbx_seq_one_letter_code
_entity_poly.pdbx_strand_id
1 'polypeptide(L)'
;MPREVFSGVRGPFHVQGIAVDLKNGYMYFSFTTELLKTDLQGKLIGSVKGMTGHLGCLTVNPEDGRVYGSLEYKNDEIGRGILRQLNKEGNGENPSDAFYVAIFDVDKITRPDMDAETDGVMTAVYLKEVVDDYYGTAVNGGREV
;
A
#
# COMPACT_ATOMS: atom_id res chain seq x y z
N MET A 1 -4.85 -12.77 -22.02
CA MET A 1 -5.05 -12.56 -20.58
C MET A 1 -6.29 -13.33 -20.13
N PRO A 2 -6.25 -14.09 -19.02
CA PRO A 2 -7.44 -14.83 -18.58
C PRO A 2 -8.55 -13.89 -18.14
N ARG A 3 -9.77 -14.37 -18.13
CA ARG A 3 -10.94 -13.60 -17.66
C ARG A 3 -10.96 -13.44 -16.15
N GLU A 4 -10.41 -14.43 -15.45
CA GLU A 4 -10.35 -14.47 -14.00
C GLU A 4 -8.94 -14.82 -13.56
N VAL A 5 -8.47 -14.15 -12.52
CA VAL A 5 -7.19 -14.41 -11.90
C VAL A 5 -7.42 -14.48 -10.38
N PHE A 6 -6.99 -15.58 -9.77
CA PHE A 6 -7.04 -15.72 -8.33
C PHE A 6 -5.79 -15.09 -7.71
N SER A 7 -5.99 -14.08 -6.87
CA SER A 7 -4.89 -13.34 -6.24
C SER A 7 -4.19 -14.11 -5.11
N GLY A 8 -4.77 -15.21 -4.67
CA GLY A 8 -4.31 -15.95 -3.50
C GLY A 8 -4.96 -15.46 -2.20
N VAL A 9 -4.62 -16.13 -1.11
CA VAL A 9 -5.07 -15.79 0.24
C VAL A 9 -3.87 -15.22 1.01
N ARG A 10 -4.08 -14.08 1.65
CA ARG A 10 -3.03 -13.38 2.41
C ARG A 10 -3.53 -13.06 3.82
N GLY A 11 -3.41 -14.03 4.73
CA GLY A 11 -3.88 -13.88 6.10
C GLY A 11 -5.36 -13.50 6.17
N PRO A 12 -5.76 -12.60 7.08
CA PRO A 12 -7.15 -12.16 7.21
C PRO A 12 -7.53 -11.04 6.23
N PHE A 13 -6.61 -10.58 5.40
CA PHE A 13 -6.84 -9.45 4.51
C PHE A 13 -7.33 -9.90 3.13
N HIS A 14 -7.98 -8.99 2.42
CA HIS A 14 -8.48 -9.21 1.08
C HIS A 14 -7.93 -8.13 0.12
N VAL A 15 -8.13 -8.35 -1.16
CA VAL A 15 -7.67 -7.42 -2.20
C VAL A 15 -8.35 -6.06 -2.02
N GLN A 16 -7.55 -5.01 -1.94
CA GLN A 16 -7.99 -3.62 -1.82
C GLN A 16 -7.85 -2.85 -3.14
N GLY A 17 -6.89 -3.23 -3.95
CA GLY A 17 -6.64 -2.58 -5.23
C GLY A 17 -5.90 -3.50 -6.19
N ILE A 18 -6.05 -3.20 -7.47
CA ILE A 18 -5.43 -3.94 -8.57
C ILE A 18 -4.88 -2.94 -9.57
N ALA A 19 -3.67 -3.18 -10.06
CA ALA A 19 -3.10 -2.45 -11.19
C ALA A 19 -2.55 -3.44 -12.21
N VAL A 20 -2.67 -3.11 -13.48
CA VAL A 20 -2.24 -3.98 -14.58
C VAL A 20 -1.27 -3.21 -15.47
N ASP A 21 -0.10 -3.78 -15.68
CA ASP A 21 0.90 -3.29 -16.61
C ASP A 21 0.96 -4.24 -17.81
N LEU A 22 0.15 -3.96 -18.82
CA LEU A 22 0.10 -4.77 -20.02
C LEU A 22 1.41 -4.70 -20.83
N LYS A 23 2.08 -3.57 -20.78
CA LYS A 23 3.32 -3.36 -21.54
C LYS A 23 4.43 -4.31 -21.07
N ASN A 24 4.56 -4.47 -19.74
CA ASN A 24 5.60 -5.30 -19.14
C ASN A 24 5.11 -6.69 -18.73
N GLY A 25 3.80 -6.91 -18.75
CA GLY A 25 3.22 -8.22 -18.48
C GLY A 25 3.06 -8.55 -17.00
N TYR A 26 2.71 -7.56 -16.17
CA TYR A 26 2.56 -7.75 -14.72
C TYR A 26 1.21 -7.29 -14.22
N MET A 27 0.79 -7.90 -13.12
CA MET A 27 -0.33 -7.44 -12.32
C MET A 27 0.14 -7.22 -10.89
N TYR A 28 -0.49 -6.27 -10.24
CA TYR A 28 -0.20 -5.91 -8.85
C TYR A 28 -1.48 -5.94 -8.05
N PHE A 29 -1.41 -6.53 -6.86
CA PHE A 29 -2.54 -6.61 -5.94
C PHE A 29 -2.13 -6.04 -4.60
N SER A 30 -2.93 -5.14 -4.05
CA SER A 30 -2.74 -4.70 -2.68
C SER A 30 -3.64 -5.49 -1.74
N PHE A 31 -3.03 -5.97 -0.69
CA PHE A 31 -3.71 -6.47 0.51
C PHE A 31 -3.29 -5.56 1.65
N THR A 32 -4.11 -5.18 2.51
CA THR A 32 -3.89 -4.15 3.53
C THR A 32 -2.42 -3.84 3.87
N THR A 33 -1.60 -4.86 4.11
CA THR A 33 -0.19 -4.71 4.50
C THR A 33 0.82 -5.32 3.52
N GLU A 34 0.35 -5.75 2.35
CA GLU A 34 1.21 -6.38 1.34
C GLU A 34 0.91 -5.87 -0.06
N LEU A 35 1.95 -5.85 -0.89
CA LEU A 35 1.83 -5.68 -2.35
C LEU A 35 2.32 -6.96 -3.01
N LEU A 36 1.51 -7.54 -3.89
CA LEU A 36 1.88 -8.69 -4.70
C LEU A 36 2.18 -8.26 -6.12
N LYS A 37 3.22 -8.84 -6.70
CA LYS A 37 3.55 -8.74 -8.13
C LYS A 37 3.39 -10.12 -8.75
N THR A 38 2.54 -10.20 -9.78
CA THR A 38 2.30 -11.45 -10.53
C THR A 38 2.52 -11.24 -12.02
N ASP A 39 2.58 -12.33 -12.77
CA ASP A 39 2.43 -12.26 -14.22
C ASP A 39 0.95 -12.08 -14.60
N LEU A 40 0.65 -12.02 -15.89
CA LEU A 40 -0.73 -11.81 -16.37
C LEU A 40 -1.63 -13.05 -16.19
N GLN A 41 -1.09 -14.18 -15.78
CA GLN A 41 -1.84 -15.38 -15.43
C GLN A 41 -2.05 -15.50 -13.91
N GLY A 42 -1.50 -14.58 -13.14
CA GLY A 42 -1.62 -14.58 -11.69
C GLY A 42 -0.54 -15.38 -10.96
N LYS A 43 0.50 -15.82 -11.67
CA LYS A 43 1.63 -16.50 -11.02
C LYS A 43 2.47 -15.49 -10.24
N LEU A 44 2.70 -15.77 -8.96
CA LEU A 44 3.46 -14.88 -8.08
C LEU A 44 4.92 -14.77 -8.53
N ILE A 45 5.38 -13.53 -8.69
CA ILE A 45 6.77 -13.19 -8.96
C ILE A 45 7.45 -12.74 -7.68
N GLY A 46 6.80 -11.91 -6.91
CA GLY A 46 7.31 -11.41 -5.66
C GLY A 46 6.26 -10.66 -4.86
N SER A 47 6.63 -10.25 -3.66
CA SER A 47 5.75 -9.48 -2.79
C SER A 47 6.55 -8.58 -1.86
N VAL A 48 5.88 -7.55 -1.35
CA VAL A 48 6.43 -6.58 -0.41
C VAL A 48 5.53 -6.52 0.81
N LYS A 49 6.14 -6.61 1.98
CA LYS A 49 5.46 -6.51 3.28
C LYS A 49 6.16 -5.49 4.17
N GLY A 50 5.73 -5.37 5.41
CA GLY A 50 6.36 -4.47 6.39
C GLY A 50 5.89 -3.04 6.33
N MET A 51 4.86 -2.75 5.54
CA MET A 51 4.25 -1.44 5.50
C MET A 51 3.39 -1.20 6.72
N THR A 52 3.54 -0.03 7.33
CA THR A 52 2.64 0.43 8.39
C THR A 52 1.49 1.19 7.75
N GLY A 53 0.29 0.61 7.79
CA GLY A 53 -0.90 1.23 7.23
C GLY A 53 -1.63 0.36 6.22
N HIS A 54 -2.69 0.92 5.65
CA HIS A 54 -3.52 0.29 4.65
C HIS A 54 -3.07 0.68 3.26
N LEU A 55 -2.53 -0.26 2.52
CA LEU A 55 -2.29 -0.09 1.09
C LEU A 55 -3.60 -0.37 0.35
N GLY A 56 -4.11 0.63 -0.35
CA GLY A 56 -5.40 0.58 -1.03
C GLY A 56 -5.29 0.61 -2.55
N CYS A 57 -5.76 1.69 -3.16
CA CYS A 57 -5.76 1.85 -4.61
C CYS A 57 -4.35 1.80 -5.19
N LEU A 58 -4.22 1.20 -6.35
CA LEU A 58 -2.95 1.09 -7.07
C LEU A 58 -3.08 1.65 -8.48
N THR A 59 -1.99 2.21 -9.00
CA THR A 59 -1.88 2.57 -10.41
C THR A 59 -0.44 2.37 -10.88
N VAL A 60 -0.28 1.98 -12.13
CA VAL A 60 1.03 1.92 -12.79
C VAL A 60 1.25 3.24 -13.50
N ASN A 61 2.38 3.90 -13.24
CA ASN A 61 2.77 5.08 -14.00
C ASN A 61 3.57 4.65 -15.23
N PRO A 62 3.06 4.86 -16.44
CA PRO A 62 3.75 4.42 -17.66
C PRO A 62 5.03 5.21 -17.95
N GLU A 63 5.20 6.39 -17.35
CA GLU A 63 6.38 7.21 -17.57
C GLU A 63 7.61 6.69 -16.82
N ASP A 64 7.45 6.23 -15.58
CA ASP A 64 8.56 5.74 -14.77
C ASP A 64 8.50 4.23 -14.50
N GLY A 65 7.42 3.56 -14.88
CA GLY A 65 7.22 2.12 -14.68
C GLY A 65 6.94 1.72 -13.24
N ARG A 66 6.79 2.67 -12.33
CA ARG A 66 6.54 2.40 -10.92
C ARG A 66 5.07 2.23 -10.62
N VAL A 67 4.79 1.58 -9.50
CA VAL A 67 3.43 1.45 -8.97
C VAL A 67 3.26 2.45 -7.84
N TYR A 68 2.20 3.23 -7.92
CA TYR A 68 1.80 4.20 -6.92
C TYR A 68 0.57 3.70 -6.20
N GLY A 69 0.55 3.82 -4.88
CA GLY A 69 -0.56 3.35 -4.08
C GLY A 69 -0.94 4.31 -2.97
N SER A 70 -2.23 4.32 -2.63
CA SER A 70 -2.68 5.02 -1.44
C SER A 70 -2.26 4.22 -0.20
N LEU A 71 -1.64 4.89 0.75
CA LEU A 71 -1.20 4.29 2.01
C LEU A 71 -1.73 5.12 3.16
N GLU A 72 -2.63 4.54 3.93
CA GLU A 72 -3.31 5.22 5.01
C GLU A 72 -3.04 4.53 6.34
N TYR A 73 -2.67 5.29 7.35
CA TYR A 73 -2.64 4.82 8.72
C TYR A 73 -3.67 5.59 9.54
N LYS A 74 -4.53 4.86 10.25
CA LYS A 74 -5.45 5.43 11.24
C LYS A 74 -5.14 4.85 12.62
N ASN A 75 -5.11 5.72 13.61
CA ASN A 75 -4.93 5.31 15.00
C ASN A 75 -6.28 4.86 15.58
N ASP A 76 -6.84 3.84 14.96
CA ASP A 76 -8.04 3.15 15.41
C ASP A 76 -7.70 1.70 15.75
N GLU A 77 -8.73 0.90 16.05
CA GLU A 77 -8.53 -0.50 16.40
C GLU A 77 -7.84 -1.30 15.28
N ILE A 78 -8.21 -1.04 14.02
CA ILE A 78 -7.61 -1.70 12.86
C ILE A 78 -6.15 -1.29 12.70
N GLY A 79 -5.86 0.00 12.77
CA GLY A 79 -4.49 0.51 12.66
C GLY A 79 -3.59 -0.01 13.78
N ARG A 80 -4.08 -0.03 15.00
CA ARG A 80 -3.34 -0.63 16.14
C ARG A 80 -3.15 -2.13 15.96
N GLY A 81 -4.14 -2.82 15.37
CA GLY A 81 -4.01 -4.23 15.01
C GLY A 81 -2.90 -4.48 13.99
N ILE A 82 -2.76 -3.62 13.00
CA ILE A 82 -1.68 -3.68 12.01
C ILE A 82 -0.32 -3.51 12.70
N LEU A 83 -0.18 -2.54 13.59
CA LEU A 83 1.06 -2.33 14.34
C LEU A 83 1.42 -3.55 15.19
N ARG A 84 0.46 -4.15 15.87
CA ARG A 84 0.70 -5.38 16.64
C ARG A 84 1.17 -6.53 15.74
N GLN A 85 0.51 -6.72 14.61
CA GLN A 85 0.85 -7.78 13.65
C GLN A 85 2.25 -7.61 13.09
N LEU A 86 2.67 -6.37 12.85
CA LEU A 86 4.00 -6.04 12.36
C LEU A 86 5.04 -5.94 13.47
N ASN A 87 4.64 -6.13 14.73
CA ASN A 87 5.49 -6.01 15.91
C ASN A 87 6.18 -4.63 16.02
N LYS A 88 5.47 -3.59 15.62
CA LYS A 88 5.94 -2.19 15.70
C LYS A 88 5.36 -1.44 16.89
N GLU A 89 4.56 -2.11 17.71
CA GLU A 89 4.06 -1.59 18.97
C GLU A 89 5.20 -1.44 19.97
N GLY A 90 5.17 -0.39 20.74
CA GLY A 90 6.12 -0.21 21.84
C GLY A 90 7.36 0.60 21.50
N ASN A 91 7.44 1.21 20.32
CA ASN A 91 8.46 2.20 19.98
C ASN A 91 8.21 3.56 20.65
N GLY A 92 7.37 3.59 21.68
CA GLY A 92 7.16 4.75 22.54
C GLY A 92 6.13 5.75 22.05
N GLU A 93 5.77 5.73 20.79
CA GLU A 93 4.77 6.65 20.23
C GLU A 93 3.78 5.89 19.36
N ASN A 94 2.50 6.08 19.65
CA ASN A 94 1.45 5.70 18.72
C ASN A 94 1.48 6.69 17.56
N PRO A 95 1.65 6.25 16.31
CA PRO A 95 1.60 7.17 15.20
C PRO A 95 0.21 7.82 15.14
N SER A 96 0.19 9.10 14.82
CA SER A 96 -1.05 9.81 14.50
C SER A 96 -1.57 9.34 13.14
N ASP A 97 -2.85 9.59 12.89
CA ASP A 97 -3.43 9.34 11.58
C ASP A 97 -2.63 10.05 10.49
N ALA A 98 -2.37 9.34 9.42
CA ALA A 98 -1.55 9.85 8.34
C ALA A 98 -1.95 9.27 6.99
N PHE A 99 -1.72 10.07 5.94
CA PHE A 99 -1.99 9.68 4.56
C PHE A 99 -0.72 9.85 3.73
N TYR A 100 -0.40 8.84 2.95
CA TYR A 100 0.79 8.80 2.11
C TYR A 100 0.43 8.35 0.70
N VAL A 101 1.28 8.72 -0.24
CA VAL A 101 1.41 7.99 -1.50
C VAL A 101 2.64 7.09 -1.37
N ALA A 102 2.43 5.78 -1.49
CA ALA A 102 3.51 4.81 -1.56
C ALA A 102 3.94 4.66 -3.02
N ILE A 103 5.25 4.68 -3.25
CA ILE A 103 5.84 4.54 -4.59
C ILE A 103 6.74 3.32 -4.56
N PHE A 104 6.40 2.32 -5.38
CA PHE A 104 7.12 1.06 -5.44
C PHE A 104 7.99 0.99 -6.69
N ASP A 105 9.28 0.77 -6.49
CA ASP A 105 10.20 0.43 -7.57
C ASP A 105 10.05 -1.07 -7.85
N VAL A 106 9.09 -1.39 -8.71
CA VAL A 106 8.63 -2.76 -8.92
C VAL A 106 9.64 -3.64 -9.64
N ASP A 107 10.64 -3.06 -10.30
CA ASP A 107 11.75 -3.82 -10.89
C ASP A 107 12.59 -4.52 -9.81
N LYS A 108 12.58 -3.98 -8.61
CA LYS A 108 13.27 -4.58 -7.44
C LYS A 108 12.49 -5.71 -6.80
N ILE A 109 11.21 -5.87 -7.13
CA ILE A 109 10.39 -6.94 -6.56
C ILE A 109 10.68 -8.23 -7.32
N THR A 110 11.55 -9.07 -6.78
CA THR A 110 12.08 -10.26 -7.43
C THR A 110 11.82 -11.55 -6.67
N ARG A 111 11.35 -11.47 -5.43
CA ARG A 111 11.05 -12.62 -4.57
C ARG A 111 9.91 -12.30 -3.60
N PRO A 112 9.26 -13.33 -3.06
CA PRO A 112 8.25 -13.14 -2.01
C PRO A 112 8.83 -12.54 -0.72
N ASP A 113 7.99 -11.85 0.02
CA ASP A 113 8.27 -11.36 1.38
C ASP A 113 9.45 -10.40 1.49
N MET A 114 9.65 -9.55 0.48
CA MET A 114 10.60 -8.44 0.58
C MET A 114 10.06 -7.40 1.58
N ASP A 115 10.96 -6.75 2.30
CA ASP A 115 10.59 -5.69 3.24
C ASP A 115 10.58 -4.33 2.56
N ALA A 116 9.52 -3.56 2.78
CA ALA A 116 9.32 -2.27 2.14
C ALA A 116 10.45 -1.28 2.42
N GLU A 117 10.96 -1.28 3.63
CA GLU A 117 12.02 -0.35 4.06
C GLU A 117 13.40 -0.92 3.85
N THR A 118 13.67 -2.10 4.43
CA THR A 118 15.03 -2.66 4.45
C THR A 118 15.51 -3.11 3.09
N ASP A 119 14.60 -3.53 2.20
CA ASP A 119 14.94 -3.91 0.82
C ASP A 119 14.88 -2.71 -0.15
N GLY A 120 14.49 -1.55 0.34
CA GLY A 120 14.53 -0.31 -0.45
C GLY A 120 13.62 -0.29 -1.66
N VAL A 121 12.51 -1.01 -1.62
CA VAL A 121 11.57 -1.11 -2.75
C VAL A 121 10.45 -0.08 -2.71
N MET A 122 10.23 0.58 -1.58
CA MET A 122 9.16 1.55 -1.40
C MET A 122 9.70 2.89 -0.89
N THR A 123 9.15 3.95 -1.45
CA THR A 123 9.27 5.31 -0.93
C THR A 123 7.88 5.81 -0.61
N ALA A 124 7.72 6.60 0.44
CA ALA A 124 6.43 7.16 0.80
C ALA A 124 6.49 8.69 0.82
N VAL A 125 5.45 9.33 0.28
CA VAL A 125 5.28 10.77 0.30
C VAL A 125 4.14 11.11 1.26
N TYR A 126 4.45 11.88 2.30
CA TYR A 126 3.47 12.31 3.30
C TYR A 126 2.57 13.41 2.74
N LEU A 127 1.27 13.22 2.89
CA LEU A 127 0.27 14.16 2.39
C LEU A 127 -0.29 15.00 3.56
N LYS A 128 0.49 15.99 3.96
CA LYS A 128 0.14 16.87 5.08
C LYS A 128 -1.20 17.57 4.86
N GLU A 129 -1.42 18.09 3.68
CA GLU A 129 -2.63 18.82 3.33
C GLU A 129 -3.89 17.95 3.47
N VAL A 130 -3.80 16.69 3.08
CA VAL A 130 -4.92 15.75 3.24
C VAL A 130 -5.23 15.50 4.71
N VAL A 131 -4.19 15.35 5.54
CA VAL A 131 -4.36 15.19 6.99
C VAL A 131 -4.98 16.45 7.60
N ASP A 132 -4.48 17.61 7.24
CA ASP A 132 -4.98 18.90 7.72
C ASP A 132 -6.45 19.11 7.33
N ASP A 133 -6.81 18.76 6.10
CA ASP A 133 -8.20 18.88 5.63
C ASP A 133 -9.13 17.88 6.33
N TYR A 134 -8.64 16.69 6.63
CA TYR A 134 -9.46 15.63 7.23
C TYR A 134 -9.70 15.86 8.71
N TYR A 135 -8.69 16.27 9.46
CA TYR A 135 -8.77 16.47 10.90
C TYR A 135 -8.75 17.93 11.31
N GLY A 136 -8.44 18.81 10.37
CA GLY A 136 -8.31 20.21 10.67
C GLY A 136 -9.63 20.86 11.00
N THR A 137 -9.53 21.98 11.68
CA THR A 137 -10.61 22.91 11.87
C THR A 137 -10.85 23.74 10.60
N ALA A 138 -10.38 23.29 9.48
CA ALA A 138 -10.57 23.96 8.22
C ALA A 138 -12.06 24.07 7.94
N VAL A 139 -12.56 25.26 8.09
CA VAL A 139 -13.92 25.59 7.71
C VAL A 139 -13.86 25.98 6.25
N ASN A 140 -14.25 25.08 5.40
CA ASN A 140 -14.33 25.38 3.98
C ASN A 140 -15.75 25.78 3.65
N GLY A 141 -15.96 27.04 3.32
CA GLY A 141 -17.28 27.56 3.02
C GLY A 141 -18.30 27.45 4.17
N GLY A 142 -17.81 27.51 5.41
CA GLY A 142 -18.65 27.39 6.59
C GLY A 142 -18.95 25.95 7.02
N ARG A 143 -18.25 24.98 6.44
CA ARG A 143 -18.38 23.56 6.80
C ARG A 143 -17.09 23.08 7.42
N GLU A 144 -17.22 22.31 8.49
CA GLU A 144 -16.12 21.53 8.99
C GLU A 144 -15.84 20.39 8.00
N VAL A 145 -14.59 20.20 7.74
CA VAL A 145 -14.11 19.16 6.84
C VAL A 145 -13.54 18.01 7.63
#